data_ee70063563de9409d2488ceb7c584202
#
_entry.id   ee70063563de9409d2488ceb7c584202
#
_cell.length_a   1.000
_cell.length_b   1.000
_cell.length_c   1.000
_cell.angle_alpha   90.00
_cell.angle_beta   90.00
_cell.angle_gamma   90.00
#
_symmetry.space_group_name_H-M   'P 1'
#
loop_
_entity.id
_entity.type
_entity.pdbx_description
1 polymer ?
#
loop_
_entity_poly.entity_id
_entity_poly.type
_entity_poly.pdbx_seq_one_letter_code
_entity_poly.pdbx_strand_id
1 'polypeptide(L)'
;NRQPDGSLKAGDELVVMVTRDAQKTKRASVTTDPSRMKQQLVKNGATPESASEALQSLLNQAIHKVCLTCLLAPSEAIYEALEQLAEPSEYSEVLTDDPEIFHKLSESSHPLLQQKNLRLYDDPDISLRLLYSLERGIDEALDTRVWLKCGGYLVIEPTEAMTVIDVNSGKNESKKMGEETYYQVNAEAAEEVARQLRLRNLSGIIIVDFINMSEKENRQKLLEYLKMLTAQDPQHPRIVDMTPLGLVEITRKKSHPTLAEQWKKI
;
A
#
# COMPACT_ATOMS: atom_id res chain seq x y z
N ASN A 1 6.97 26.79 -21.89
CA ASN A 1 5.57 26.39 -22.04
C ASN A 1 5.25 25.74 -23.40
N ARG A 2 6.01 24.73 -23.78
CA ARG A 2 5.62 23.92 -24.96
C ARG A 2 5.09 22.58 -24.43
N GLN A 3 3.80 22.32 -24.65
CA GLN A 3 3.32 20.94 -24.66
C GLN A 3 4.09 20.22 -25.78
N PRO A 4 4.58 19.00 -25.55
CA PRO A 4 5.24 18.25 -26.61
C PRO A 4 4.18 17.84 -27.64
N ASP A 5 4.17 18.54 -28.73
CA ASP A 5 3.37 18.24 -29.94
C ASP A 5 4.03 17.17 -30.83
N GLY A 6 4.86 16.30 -30.24
CA GLY A 6 5.57 15.21 -30.94
C GLY A 6 6.89 15.61 -31.57
N SER A 7 7.37 16.84 -31.42
CA SER A 7 8.59 17.35 -32.10
C SER A 7 9.76 17.61 -31.16
N LEU A 8 9.92 16.79 -30.07
CA LEU A 8 11.07 16.88 -29.18
C LEU A 8 12.38 16.61 -29.92
N LYS A 9 13.35 17.50 -29.75
CA LYS A 9 14.69 17.39 -30.33
C LYS A 9 15.73 17.08 -29.24
N ALA A 10 16.82 16.46 -29.63
CA ALA A 10 17.95 16.29 -28.74
C ALA A 10 18.44 17.67 -28.23
N GLY A 11 18.56 17.81 -26.91
CA GLY A 11 18.93 19.07 -26.25
C GLY A 11 17.75 19.87 -25.68
N ASP A 12 16.50 19.47 -25.97
CA ASP A 12 15.32 20.10 -25.34
C ASP A 12 15.26 19.74 -23.85
N GLU A 13 15.04 20.73 -23.00
CA GLU A 13 14.85 20.57 -21.57
C GLU A 13 13.36 20.60 -21.22
N LEU A 14 12.93 19.66 -20.40
CA LEU A 14 11.53 19.53 -20.00
C LEU A 14 11.41 19.36 -18.50
N VAL A 15 10.34 19.93 -17.93
CA VAL A 15 9.90 19.58 -16.59
C VAL A 15 9.09 18.27 -16.68
N VAL A 16 9.52 17.27 -15.94
CA VAL A 16 8.88 15.96 -15.89
C VAL A 16 8.58 15.59 -14.45
N MET A 17 7.50 14.85 -14.24
CA MET A 17 7.21 14.19 -12.98
C MET A 17 7.52 12.69 -13.13
N VAL A 18 8.29 12.15 -12.18
CA VAL A 18 8.52 10.71 -12.10
C VAL A 18 7.25 10.04 -11.61
N THR A 19 6.67 9.15 -12.42
CA THR A 19 5.43 8.43 -12.09
C THR A 19 5.69 7.01 -11.60
N ARG A 20 6.89 6.51 -11.85
CA ARG A 20 7.37 5.21 -11.38
C ARG A 20 8.88 5.20 -11.37
N ASP A 21 9.48 4.80 -10.26
CA ASP A 21 10.92 4.64 -10.13
C ASP A 21 11.47 3.52 -11.01
N ALA A 22 12.77 3.60 -11.30
CA ALA A 22 13.46 2.54 -11.98
C ALA A 22 13.48 1.27 -11.12
N GLN A 23 13.10 0.13 -11.70
CA GLN A 23 13.08 -1.16 -11.03
C GLN A 23 13.85 -2.20 -11.82
N LYS A 24 14.92 -2.77 -11.24
CA LYS A 24 15.75 -3.80 -11.89
C LYS A 24 16.13 -3.37 -13.33
N THR A 25 15.53 -4.03 -14.32
CA THR A 25 15.76 -3.77 -15.76
C THR A 25 14.83 -2.72 -16.36
N LYS A 26 13.79 -2.26 -15.63
CA LYS A 26 12.82 -1.27 -16.13
C LYS A 26 13.26 0.14 -15.77
N ARG A 27 13.33 1.02 -16.77
CA ARG A 27 13.64 2.44 -16.59
C ARG A 27 12.49 3.14 -15.84
N ALA A 28 12.82 4.25 -15.17
CA ALA A 28 11.81 5.14 -14.59
C ALA A 28 10.81 5.60 -15.65
N SER A 29 9.55 5.73 -15.24
CA SER A 29 8.51 6.33 -16.09
C SER A 29 8.30 7.76 -15.68
N VAL A 30 8.16 8.65 -16.65
CA VAL A 30 7.95 10.07 -16.42
C VAL A 30 6.74 10.57 -17.22
N THR A 31 6.17 11.67 -16.79
CA THR A 31 5.10 12.36 -17.52
C THR A 31 5.38 13.86 -17.58
N THR A 32 4.98 14.47 -18.69
CA THR A 32 4.93 15.93 -18.89
C THR A 32 3.52 16.48 -18.78
N ASP A 33 2.52 15.62 -18.52
CA ASP A 33 1.10 16.00 -18.49
C ASP A 33 0.80 16.85 -17.24
N PRO A 34 0.42 18.15 -17.42
CA PRO A 34 0.12 19.05 -16.31
C PRO A 34 -1.06 18.56 -15.44
N SER A 35 -2.01 17.84 -16.03
CA SER A 35 -3.17 17.34 -15.29
C SER A 35 -2.77 16.28 -14.30
N ARG A 36 -1.86 15.38 -14.68
CA ARG A 36 -1.29 14.37 -13.77
C ARG A 36 -0.40 14.99 -12.71
N MET A 37 0.38 16.00 -13.05
CA MET A 37 1.21 16.75 -12.10
C MET A 37 0.35 17.44 -11.05
N LYS A 38 -0.75 18.09 -11.43
CA LYS A 38 -1.70 18.71 -10.50
C LYS A 38 -2.37 17.68 -9.60
N GLN A 39 -2.80 16.54 -10.15
CA GLN A 39 -3.37 15.47 -9.34
C GLN A 39 -2.40 14.96 -8.27
N GLN A 40 -1.11 14.89 -8.58
CA GLN A 40 -0.10 14.52 -7.59
C GLN A 40 0.09 15.58 -6.51
N LEU A 41 0.08 16.87 -6.87
CA LEU A 41 0.13 17.96 -5.89
C LEU A 41 -1.08 17.96 -4.95
N VAL A 42 -2.27 17.64 -5.47
CA VAL A 42 -3.46 17.47 -4.63
C VAL A 42 -3.32 16.27 -3.68
N LYS A 43 -2.78 15.16 -4.16
CA LYS A 43 -2.48 13.99 -3.30
C LYS A 43 -1.46 14.32 -2.21
N ASN A 44 -0.53 15.23 -2.47
CA ASN A 44 0.46 15.71 -1.50
C ASN A 44 -0.09 16.82 -0.58
N GLY A 45 -1.40 16.98 -0.48
CA GLY A 45 -2.06 17.89 0.46
C GLY A 45 -2.41 19.27 -0.07
N ALA A 46 -2.15 19.58 -1.34
CA ALA A 46 -2.59 20.85 -1.95
C ALA A 46 -4.11 20.81 -2.25
N THR A 47 -4.81 21.94 -2.08
CA THR A 47 -6.17 22.07 -2.60
C THR A 47 -6.14 22.09 -4.14
N PRO A 48 -7.24 21.72 -4.84
CA PRO A 48 -7.27 21.75 -6.30
C PRO A 48 -6.94 23.13 -6.92
N GLU A 49 -7.28 24.21 -6.20
CA GLU A 49 -6.98 25.58 -6.59
C GLU A 49 -5.48 25.90 -6.37
N SER A 50 -4.95 25.60 -5.19
CA SER A 50 -3.54 25.83 -4.87
C SER A 50 -2.59 24.94 -5.68
N ALA A 51 -3.02 23.75 -6.11
CA ALA A 51 -2.22 22.86 -6.95
C ALA A 51 -1.90 23.48 -8.33
N SER A 52 -2.79 24.30 -8.86
CA SER A 52 -2.54 25.01 -10.12
C SER A 52 -1.50 26.10 -9.95
N GLU A 53 -1.56 26.87 -8.88
CA GLU A 53 -0.59 27.93 -8.54
C GLU A 53 0.77 27.31 -8.20
N ALA A 54 0.80 26.24 -7.41
CA ALA A 54 2.01 25.51 -7.06
C ALA A 54 2.71 24.95 -8.30
N LEU A 55 1.98 24.35 -9.23
CA LEU A 55 2.55 23.86 -10.48
C LEU A 55 3.13 25.00 -11.32
N GLN A 56 2.43 26.12 -11.42
CA GLN A 56 2.93 27.30 -12.17
C GLN A 56 4.19 27.86 -11.51
N SER A 57 4.26 27.90 -10.17
CA SER A 57 5.44 28.30 -9.44
C SER A 57 6.63 27.39 -9.72
N LEU A 58 6.45 26.06 -9.69
CA LEU A 58 7.48 25.08 -10.02
C LEU A 58 7.98 25.22 -11.47
N LEU A 59 7.06 25.45 -12.42
CA LEU A 59 7.43 25.68 -13.82
C LEU A 59 8.26 26.98 -13.99
N ASN A 60 7.90 28.03 -13.27
CA ASN A 60 8.66 29.29 -13.28
C ASN A 60 10.05 29.12 -12.65
N GLN A 61 10.16 28.36 -11.56
CA GLN A 61 11.44 28.05 -10.94
C GLN A 61 12.36 27.25 -11.88
N ALA A 62 11.80 26.33 -12.69
CA ALA A 62 12.56 25.52 -13.62
C ALA A 62 13.35 26.35 -14.64
N ILE A 63 12.86 27.53 -15.03
CA ILE A 63 13.52 28.41 -16.00
C ILE A 63 14.91 28.85 -15.52
N HIS A 64 15.12 28.91 -14.21
CA HIS A 64 16.35 29.38 -13.58
C HIS A 64 17.22 28.25 -12.99
N LYS A 65 16.85 27.00 -13.20
CA LYS A 65 17.56 25.84 -12.65
C LYS A 65 18.34 25.09 -13.71
N VAL A 66 19.42 24.47 -13.27
CA VAL A 66 20.23 23.59 -14.13
C VAL A 66 19.46 22.32 -14.42
N CYS A 67 19.67 21.74 -15.61
CA CYS A 67 19.10 20.44 -16.00
C CYS A 67 19.37 19.37 -14.92
N LEU A 68 18.42 18.47 -14.72
CA LEU A 68 18.40 17.44 -13.67
C LEU A 68 18.24 17.96 -12.23
N THR A 69 17.84 19.21 -12.04
CA THR A 69 17.46 19.71 -10.71
C THR A 69 16.11 19.14 -10.29
N CYS A 70 16.04 18.61 -9.07
CA CYS A 70 14.77 18.24 -8.44
C CYS A 70 14.05 19.53 -8.00
N LEU A 71 12.88 19.80 -8.60
CA LEU A 71 12.09 21.00 -8.30
C LEU A 71 11.16 20.80 -7.12
N LEU A 72 10.68 19.58 -6.95
CA LEU A 72 9.83 19.14 -5.85
C LEU A 72 10.30 17.75 -5.43
N ALA A 73 10.81 17.63 -4.23
CA ALA A 73 11.12 16.33 -3.66
C ALA A 73 9.83 15.51 -3.47
N PRO A 74 9.88 14.17 -3.57
CA PRO A 74 8.75 13.35 -3.15
C PRO A 74 8.40 13.66 -1.69
N SER A 75 7.14 13.47 -1.31
CA SER A 75 6.76 13.49 0.10
C SER A 75 7.66 12.51 0.86
N GLU A 76 8.11 12.90 2.04
CA GLU A 76 8.91 11.98 2.85
C GLU A 76 8.06 10.74 3.17
N ALA A 77 8.68 9.56 3.09
CA ALA A 77 7.99 8.28 3.29
C ALA A 77 7.17 8.22 4.60
N ILE A 78 7.57 9.02 5.61
CA ILE A 78 6.86 9.11 6.87
C ILE A 78 5.48 9.74 6.74
N TYR A 79 5.32 10.78 5.91
CA TYR A 79 4.00 11.40 5.70
C TYR A 79 3.10 10.49 4.87
N GLU A 80 3.65 9.81 3.86
CA GLU A 80 2.91 8.79 3.12
C GLU A 80 2.46 7.64 4.02
N ALA A 81 3.30 7.22 4.97
CA ALA A 81 2.94 6.21 5.96
C ALA A 81 1.82 6.70 6.89
N LEU A 82 1.89 7.93 7.38
CA LEU A 82 0.83 8.53 8.22
C LEU A 82 -0.51 8.64 7.46
N GLU A 83 -0.49 9.01 6.18
CA GLU A 83 -1.69 9.07 5.35
C GLU A 83 -2.31 7.69 5.05
N GLN A 84 -1.49 6.64 5.07
CA GLN A 84 -1.95 5.25 4.88
C GLN A 84 -2.43 4.59 6.17
N LEU A 85 -2.17 5.21 7.33
CA LEU A 85 -2.74 4.73 8.58
C LEU A 85 -4.27 4.92 8.55
N ALA A 86 -4.93 3.94 9.15
CA ALA A 86 -6.38 3.96 9.31
C ALA A 86 -6.88 5.25 10.00
N GLU A 87 -8.18 5.45 9.97
CA GLU A 87 -8.88 6.61 10.50
C GLU A 87 -8.20 7.24 11.73
N PRO A 88 -8.02 8.56 11.77
CA PRO A 88 -7.36 9.26 12.88
C PRO A 88 -7.93 8.96 14.27
N SER A 89 -9.13 8.39 14.34
CA SER A 89 -9.80 7.96 15.58
C SER A 89 -9.19 6.69 16.19
N GLU A 90 -8.42 5.90 15.44
CA GLU A 90 -7.91 4.60 15.89
C GLU A 90 -6.61 4.69 16.70
N TYR A 91 -5.92 5.84 16.71
CA TYR A 91 -4.72 6.05 17.50
C TYR A 91 -4.74 7.39 18.24
N SER A 92 -4.14 7.42 19.42
CA SER A 92 -4.07 8.61 20.27
C SER A 92 -2.67 9.25 20.32
N GLU A 93 -1.66 8.50 19.95
CA GLU A 93 -0.27 8.87 20.12
C GLU A 93 0.57 8.44 18.91
N VAL A 94 1.56 9.26 18.56
CA VAL A 94 2.61 8.97 17.59
C VAL A 94 3.94 8.97 18.32
N LEU A 95 4.67 7.86 18.27
CA LEU A 95 5.96 7.68 18.90
C LEU A 95 7.06 7.55 17.87
N THR A 96 8.18 8.19 18.11
CA THR A 96 9.41 8.00 17.33
C THR A 96 10.63 8.00 18.26
N ASP A 97 11.63 7.21 17.94
CA ASP A 97 12.94 7.18 18.60
C ASP A 97 14.01 7.96 17.79
N ASP A 98 13.62 8.54 16.66
CA ASP A 98 14.49 9.37 15.83
C ASP A 98 14.24 10.86 16.10
N PRO A 99 15.23 11.60 16.66
CA PRO A 99 15.10 13.01 16.97
C PRO A 99 14.88 13.91 15.73
N GLU A 100 15.44 13.54 14.57
CA GLU A 100 15.26 14.31 13.33
C GLU A 100 13.82 14.15 12.81
N ILE A 101 13.29 12.92 12.86
CA ILE A 101 11.89 12.65 12.53
C ILE A 101 10.96 13.36 13.51
N PHE A 102 11.25 13.32 14.81
CA PHE A 102 10.47 14.05 15.81
C PHE A 102 10.42 15.55 15.51
N HIS A 103 11.56 16.16 15.21
CA HIS A 103 11.63 17.58 14.89
C HIS A 103 10.80 17.93 13.65
N LYS A 104 10.97 17.17 12.57
CA LYS A 104 10.20 17.35 11.32
C LYS A 104 8.69 17.22 11.54
N LEU A 105 8.26 16.20 12.30
CA LEU A 105 6.85 15.99 12.59
C LEU A 105 6.29 17.09 13.50
N SER A 106 7.05 17.59 14.46
CA SER A 106 6.62 18.66 15.38
C SER A 106 6.43 20.01 14.67
N GLU A 107 7.21 20.29 13.63
CA GLU A 107 7.07 21.49 12.81
C GLU A 107 6.01 21.36 11.71
N SER A 108 5.52 20.13 11.50
CA SER A 108 4.55 19.84 10.44
C SER A 108 3.17 20.36 10.80
N SER A 109 2.51 21.01 9.85
CA SER A 109 1.09 21.35 9.92
C SER A 109 0.18 20.20 9.44
N HIS A 110 0.69 18.96 9.39
CA HIS A 110 -0.06 17.84 8.85
C HIS A 110 -1.32 17.58 9.69
N PRO A 111 -2.53 17.49 9.09
CA PRO A 111 -3.79 17.37 9.83
C PRO A 111 -3.85 16.19 10.78
N LEU A 112 -3.22 15.07 10.42
CA LEU A 112 -3.18 13.86 11.25
C LEU A 112 -2.36 14.03 12.55
N LEU A 113 -1.47 15.03 12.61
CA LEU A 113 -0.64 15.30 13.79
C LEU A 113 -1.24 16.39 14.71
N GLN A 114 -2.12 17.25 14.18
CA GLN A 114 -2.66 18.38 14.94
C GLN A 114 -3.49 17.99 16.16
N GLN A 115 -4.06 16.77 16.14
CA GLN A 115 -4.94 16.26 17.21
C GLN A 115 -4.29 15.10 17.99
N LYS A 116 -3.02 14.80 17.75
CA LYS A 116 -2.35 13.64 18.32
C LYS A 116 -1.17 14.03 19.19
N ASN A 117 -0.92 13.21 20.19
CA ASN A 117 0.23 13.39 21.06
C ASN A 117 1.48 12.84 20.35
N LEU A 118 2.34 13.74 19.87
CA LEU A 118 3.64 13.36 19.31
C LEU A 118 4.67 13.30 20.44
N ARG A 119 5.33 12.18 20.62
CA ARG A 119 6.31 11.97 21.68
C ARG A 119 7.60 11.34 21.14
N LEU A 120 8.72 11.93 21.55
CA LEU A 120 10.04 11.31 21.37
C LEU A 120 10.23 10.24 22.45
N TYR A 121 10.63 9.06 22.01
CA TYR A 121 11.00 7.96 22.88
C TYR A 121 12.52 7.93 23.01
N ASP A 122 13.03 8.10 24.22
CA ASP A 122 14.44 8.27 24.53
C ASP A 122 14.94 7.36 25.66
N ASP A 123 14.26 6.22 25.89
CA ASP A 123 14.67 5.23 26.89
C ASP A 123 16.03 4.63 26.50
N PRO A 124 17.07 4.77 27.38
CA PRO A 124 18.42 4.29 27.08
C PRO A 124 18.57 2.77 27.16
N ASP A 125 17.69 2.07 27.88
CA ASP A 125 17.81 0.66 28.19
C ASP A 125 17.01 -0.23 27.23
N ILE A 126 15.86 0.28 26.73
CA ILE A 126 14.94 -0.48 25.89
C ILE A 126 14.64 0.31 24.63
N SER A 127 15.06 -0.17 23.46
CA SER A 127 14.71 0.46 22.18
C SER A 127 13.22 0.33 21.87
N LEU A 128 12.67 1.28 21.12
CA LEU A 128 11.28 1.25 20.65
C LEU A 128 10.96 -0.03 19.86
N ARG A 129 11.92 -0.50 19.05
CA ARG A 129 11.82 -1.75 18.30
C ARG A 129 11.64 -2.97 19.22
N LEU A 130 12.36 -3.02 20.34
CA LEU A 130 12.26 -4.10 21.31
C LEU A 130 10.96 -3.99 22.12
N LEU A 131 10.62 -2.79 22.58
CA LEU A 131 9.40 -2.53 23.36
C LEU A 131 8.13 -3.02 22.63
N TYR A 132 8.04 -2.75 21.34
CA TYR A 132 6.89 -3.15 20.51
C TYR A 132 7.12 -4.46 19.74
N SER A 133 8.22 -5.17 20.00
CA SER A 133 8.56 -6.43 19.34
C SER A 133 8.47 -6.33 17.80
N LEU A 134 8.92 -5.23 17.23
CA LEU A 134 8.74 -4.92 15.79
C LEU A 134 9.41 -5.97 14.89
N GLU A 135 10.59 -6.49 15.27
CA GLU A 135 11.29 -7.52 14.50
C GLU A 135 10.46 -8.80 14.42
N ARG A 136 9.92 -9.24 15.55
CA ARG A 136 9.03 -10.40 15.59
C ARG A 136 7.77 -10.18 14.74
N GLY A 137 7.18 -8.97 14.80
CA GLY A 137 6.02 -8.62 13.97
C GLY A 137 6.32 -8.67 12.47
N ILE A 138 7.54 -8.27 12.08
CA ILE A 138 7.99 -8.35 10.69
C ILE A 138 8.22 -9.81 10.27
N ASP A 139 8.87 -10.60 11.11
CA ASP A 139 9.10 -12.02 10.84
C ASP A 139 7.77 -12.77 10.68
N GLU A 140 6.81 -12.54 11.57
CA GLU A 140 5.44 -13.07 11.45
C GLU A 140 4.74 -12.58 10.17
N ALA A 141 4.95 -11.31 9.80
CA ALA A 141 4.41 -10.76 8.55
C ALA A 141 5.08 -11.32 7.28
N LEU A 142 6.28 -11.90 7.39
CA LEU A 142 7.01 -12.53 6.29
C LEU A 142 6.81 -14.04 6.23
N ASP A 143 6.19 -14.64 7.25
CA ASP A 143 5.93 -16.08 7.26
C ASP A 143 4.98 -16.45 6.11
N THR A 144 5.21 -17.61 5.51
CA THR A 144 4.34 -18.17 4.47
C THR A 144 2.96 -18.50 5.02
N ARG A 145 2.86 -18.93 6.28
CA ARG A 145 1.61 -19.32 6.92
C ARG A 145 1.08 -18.22 7.83
N VAL A 146 -0.20 -17.90 7.66
CA VAL A 146 -0.94 -16.95 8.51
C VAL A 146 -2.13 -17.64 9.14
N TRP A 147 -2.15 -17.67 10.47
CA TRP A 147 -3.22 -18.31 11.24
C TRP A 147 -4.46 -17.44 11.34
N LEU A 148 -5.63 -18.07 11.20
CA LEU A 148 -6.94 -17.46 11.41
C LEU A 148 -7.43 -17.76 12.83
N LYS A 149 -8.34 -16.92 13.35
CA LYS A 149 -8.92 -17.09 14.69
C LYS A 149 -9.75 -18.36 14.82
N CYS A 150 -10.42 -18.77 13.73
CA CYS A 150 -11.19 -20.02 13.67
C CYS A 150 -10.30 -21.29 13.72
N GLY A 151 -8.97 -21.14 13.69
CA GLY A 151 -8.02 -22.26 13.66
C GLY A 151 -7.68 -22.77 12.26
N GLY A 152 -8.22 -22.14 11.22
CA GLY A 152 -7.75 -22.24 9.84
C GLY A 152 -6.45 -21.44 9.62
N TYR A 153 -5.95 -21.45 8.40
CA TYR A 153 -4.77 -20.66 8.03
C TYR A 153 -4.72 -20.37 6.54
N LEU A 154 -4.03 -19.30 6.19
CA LEU A 154 -3.64 -18.98 4.82
C LEU A 154 -2.22 -19.48 4.56
N VAL A 155 -1.96 -19.92 3.32
CA VAL A 155 -0.60 -20.13 2.79
C VAL A 155 -0.38 -19.09 1.69
N ILE A 156 0.59 -18.20 1.86
CA ILE A 156 0.84 -17.09 0.94
C ILE A 156 2.18 -17.31 0.25
N GLU A 157 2.14 -17.58 -1.06
CA GLU A 157 3.32 -17.91 -1.86
C GLU A 157 3.48 -16.92 -3.02
N PRO A 158 4.37 -15.92 -2.89
CA PRO A 158 4.74 -15.06 -4.01
C PRO A 158 5.60 -15.85 -5.00
N THR A 159 5.18 -15.88 -6.26
CA THR A 159 5.96 -16.42 -7.38
C THR A 159 6.52 -15.27 -8.23
N GLU A 160 7.25 -15.59 -9.31
CA GLU A 160 7.74 -14.57 -10.24
C GLU A 160 6.61 -13.84 -10.99
N ALA A 161 5.51 -14.53 -11.29
CA ALA A 161 4.41 -14.02 -12.10
C ALA A 161 3.22 -13.50 -11.29
N MET A 162 2.91 -14.14 -10.16
CA MET A 162 1.73 -13.86 -9.36
C MET A 162 1.94 -14.27 -7.90
N THR A 163 1.02 -13.87 -7.03
CA THR A 163 0.93 -14.41 -5.66
C THR A 163 -0.24 -15.38 -5.59
N VAL A 164 0.00 -16.55 -5.01
CA VAL A 164 -1.04 -17.52 -4.72
C VAL A 164 -1.31 -17.52 -3.22
N ILE A 165 -2.59 -17.55 -2.85
CA ILE A 165 -3.05 -17.62 -1.46
C ILE A 165 -4.01 -18.81 -1.36
N ASP A 166 -3.64 -19.81 -0.58
CA ASP A 166 -4.45 -21.01 -0.32
C ASP A 166 -5.09 -20.90 1.08
N VAL A 167 -6.39 -21.17 1.17
CA VAL A 167 -7.18 -21.11 2.41
C VAL A 167 -7.43 -22.52 2.93
N ASN A 168 -6.92 -22.79 4.12
CA ASN A 168 -7.04 -24.09 4.78
C ASN A 168 -7.93 -24.01 6.03
N SER A 169 -8.82 -24.97 6.20
CA SER A 169 -9.73 -25.06 7.37
C SER A 169 -9.07 -25.57 8.66
N GLY A 170 -7.81 -26.03 8.59
CA GLY A 170 -7.07 -26.54 9.74
C GLY A 170 -7.61 -27.88 10.27
N LYS A 171 -7.59 -28.05 11.59
CA LYS A 171 -8.00 -29.31 12.24
C LYS A 171 -9.47 -29.67 12.10
N ASN A 172 -10.28 -28.82 11.50
CA ASN A 172 -11.72 -29.05 11.32
C ASN A 172 -12.06 -29.98 10.14
N GLU A 173 -11.07 -30.50 9.39
CA GLU A 173 -11.27 -31.41 8.24
C GLU A 173 -11.92 -32.74 8.62
N SER A 174 -11.84 -33.16 9.88
CA SER A 174 -12.37 -34.48 10.33
C SER A 174 -13.88 -34.51 10.55
N LYS A 175 -14.57 -33.38 10.57
CA LYS A 175 -16.03 -33.28 10.62
C LYS A 175 -16.53 -32.74 9.30
N LYS A 176 -17.55 -33.36 8.68
CA LYS A 176 -18.26 -32.74 7.55
C LYS A 176 -18.78 -31.37 8.02
N MET A 177 -18.05 -30.31 7.69
CA MET A 177 -18.46 -28.96 7.97
C MET A 177 -19.67 -28.64 7.10
N GLY A 178 -20.67 -27.96 7.66
CA GLY A 178 -21.78 -27.46 6.86
C GLY A 178 -21.36 -26.29 6.00
N GLU A 179 -22.11 -25.99 4.96
CA GLU A 179 -21.89 -24.90 4.00
C GLU A 179 -21.70 -23.53 4.73
N GLU A 180 -22.48 -23.29 5.77
CA GLU A 180 -22.38 -22.08 6.59
C GLU A 180 -21.00 -21.96 7.27
N THR A 181 -20.43 -23.08 7.73
CA THR A 181 -19.10 -23.05 8.37
C THR A 181 -18.01 -22.75 7.34
N TYR A 182 -18.12 -23.28 6.11
CA TYR A 182 -17.19 -22.93 5.03
C TYR A 182 -17.27 -21.45 4.69
N TYR A 183 -18.48 -20.88 4.65
CA TYR A 183 -18.64 -19.44 4.44
C TYR A 183 -17.98 -18.63 5.54
N GLN A 184 -18.16 -18.99 6.82
CA GLN A 184 -17.56 -18.28 7.97
C GLN A 184 -16.03 -18.32 7.91
N VAL A 185 -15.42 -19.49 7.63
CA VAL A 185 -13.96 -19.59 7.48
C VAL A 185 -13.47 -18.75 6.30
N ASN A 186 -14.16 -18.79 5.17
CA ASN A 186 -13.82 -18.00 4.00
C ASN A 186 -14.00 -16.50 4.23
N ALA A 187 -15.00 -16.08 4.99
CA ALA A 187 -15.19 -14.67 5.36
C ALA A 187 -14.03 -14.15 6.23
N GLU A 188 -13.63 -14.93 7.25
CA GLU A 188 -12.46 -14.60 8.06
C GLU A 188 -11.16 -14.59 7.24
N ALA A 189 -11.03 -15.57 6.32
CA ALA A 189 -9.92 -15.60 5.38
C ALA A 189 -9.89 -14.36 4.48
N ALA A 190 -11.04 -13.87 4.01
CA ALA A 190 -11.14 -12.67 3.18
C ALA A 190 -10.68 -11.40 3.95
N GLU A 191 -11.04 -11.28 5.25
CA GLU A 191 -10.54 -10.19 6.11
C GLU A 191 -9.02 -10.23 6.19
N GLU A 192 -8.47 -11.41 6.46
CA GLU A 192 -7.02 -11.58 6.58
C GLU A 192 -6.31 -11.38 5.25
N VAL A 193 -6.86 -11.86 4.12
CA VAL A 193 -6.34 -11.58 2.76
C VAL A 193 -6.25 -10.07 2.55
N ALA A 194 -7.32 -9.31 2.79
CA ALA A 194 -7.34 -7.86 2.63
C ALA A 194 -6.28 -7.18 3.52
N ARG A 195 -6.06 -7.66 4.75
CA ARG A 195 -5.01 -7.19 5.65
C ARG A 195 -3.61 -7.51 5.09
N GLN A 196 -3.37 -8.73 4.61
CA GLN A 196 -2.07 -9.17 4.10
C GLN A 196 -1.70 -8.48 2.78
N LEU A 197 -2.67 -8.15 1.92
CA LEU A 197 -2.45 -7.34 0.72
C LEU A 197 -1.78 -6.00 1.06
N ARG A 198 -2.26 -5.32 2.11
CA ARG A 198 -1.69 -4.06 2.59
C ARG A 198 -0.39 -4.26 3.34
N LEU A 199 -0.36 -5.14 4.34
CA LEU A 199 0.78 -5.37 5.23
C LEU A 199 2.05 -5.77 4.47
N ARG A 200 1.92 -6.72 3.55
CA ARG A 200 3.05 -7.21 2.72
C ARG A 200 3.25 -6.42 1.45
N ASN A 201 2.36 -5.46 1.16
CA ASN A 201 2.28 -4.74 -0.10
C ASN A 201 2.30 -5.70 -1.32
N LEU A 202 1.49 -6.76 -1.25
CA LEU A 202 1.34 -7.70 -2.36
C LEU A 202 0.71 -6.99 -3.55
N SER A 203 1.23 -7.25 -4.75
CA SER A 203 0.82 -6.49 -5.95
C SER A 203 0.96 -7.34 -7.22
N GLY A 204 0.35 -6.90 -8.29
CA GLY A 204 0.24 -7.65 -9.54
C GLY A 204 -1.00 -8.55 -9.55
N ILE A 205 -0.87 -9.74 -10.08
CA ILE A 205 -1.93 -10.76 -10.10
C ILE A 205 -1.86 -11.53 -8.78
N ILE A 206 -2.98 -11.67 -8.11
CA ILE A 206 -3.13 -12.45 -6.87
C ILE A 206 -4.30 -13.40 -7.08
N ILE A 207 -4.08 -14.68 -6.82
CA ILE A 207 -5.08 -15.72 -6.89
C ILE A 207 -5.33 -16.23 -5.48
N VAL A 208 -6.60 -16.27 -5.07
CA VAL A 208 -7.01 -16.81 -3.78
C VAL A 208 -7.85 -18.06 -4.00
N ASP A 209 -7.39 -19.16 -3.43
CA ASP A 209 -8.12 -20.45 -3.41
C ASP A 209 -8.87 -20.55 -2.08
N PHE A 210 -10.15 -20.17 -2.13
CA PHE A 210 -11.05 -20.29 -0.98
C PHE A 210 -11.58 -21.71 -0.85
N ILE A 211 -11.97 -22.09 0.37
CA ILE A 211 -12.64 -23.38 0.59
C ILE A 211 -13.89 -23.44 -0.28
N ASN A 212 -14.03 -24.52 -1.02
CA ASN A 212 -15.13 -24.70 -1.97
C ASN A 212 -16.49 -24.63 -1.28
N MET A 213 -17.39 -23.81 -1.84
CA MET A 213 -18.78 -23.67 -1.42
C MET A 213 -19.71 -24.07 -2.54
N SER A 214 -20.69 -24.90 -2.23
CA SER A 214 -21.68 -25.40 -3.21
C SER A 214 -22.69 -24.32 -3.58
N GLU A 215 -23.11 -23.49 -2.60
CA GLU A 215 -24.14 -22.50 -2.77
C GLU A 215 -23.62 -21.26 -3.52
N LYS A 216 -24.28 -20.95 -4.63
CA LYS A 216 -23.94 -19.77 -5.44
C LYS A 216 -24.09 -18.45 -4.65
N GLU A 217 -25.09 -18.42 -3.77
CA GLU A 217 -25.36 -17.25 -2.91
C GLU A 217 -24.19 -16.93 -1.98
N ASN A 218 -23.61 -17.97 -1.34
CA ASN A 218 -22.46 -17.81 -0.44
C ASN A 218 -21.21 -17.36 -1.20
N ARG A 219 -20.98 -17.88 -2.40
CA ARG A 219 -19.90 -17.42 -3.27
C ARG A 219 -20.04 -15.94 -3.64
N GLN A 220 -21.26 -15.52 -3.99
CA GLN A 220 -21.53 -14.11 -4.32
C GLN A 220 -21.36 -13.19 -3.10
N LYS A 221 -21.88 -13.59 -1.94
CA LYS A 221 -21.69 -12.85 -0.68
C LYS A 221 -20.21 -12.69 -0.32
N LEU A 222 -19.41 -13.75 -0.48
CA LEU A 222 -17.97 -13.70 -0.23
C LEU A 222 -17.26 -12.70 -1.15
N LEU A 223 -17.58 -12.68 -2.45
CA LEU A 223 -17.01 -11.73 -3.39
C LEU A 223 -17.38 -10.27 -3.06
N GLU A 224 -18.64 -10.02 -2.69
CA GLU A 224 -19.08 -8.69 -2.28
C GLU A 224 -18.40 -8.25 -0.99
N TYR A 225 -18.26 -9.15 -0.03
CA TYR A 225 -17.55 -8.90 1.22
C TYR A 225 -16.08 -8.56 0.97
N LEU A 226 -15.37 -9.33 0.13
CA LEU A 226 -13.99 -9.05 -0.22
C LEU A 226 -13.83 -7.70 -0.95
N LYS A 227 -14.77 -7.33 -1.83
CA LYS A 227 -14.81 -5.99 -2.45
C LYS A 227 -14.94 -4.89 -1.41
N MET A 228 -15.82 -5.05 -0.43
CA MET A 228 -16.01 -4.10 0.65
C MET A 228 -14.73 -3.95 1.50
N LEU A 229 -14.10 -5.05 1.90
CA LEU A 229 -12.87 -5.05 2.68
C LEU A 229 -11.70 -4.38 1.98
N THR A 230 -11.63 -4.51 0.65
CA THR A 230 -10.55 -3.94 -0.16
C THR A 230 -10.83 -2.51 -0.64
N ALA A 231 -12.04 -1.98 -0.43
CA ALA A 231 -12.41 -0.63 -0.88
C ALA A 231 -11.57 0.47 -0.20
N GLN A 232 -11.11 0.24 1.02
CA GLN A 232 -10.27 1.18 1.78
C GLN A 232 -8.77 1.07 1.47
N ASP A 233 -8.36 0.10 0.62
CA ASP A 233 -6.95 -0.02 0.24
C ASP A 233 -6.55 1.13 -0.71
N PRO A 234 -5.53 1.95 -0.36
CA PRO A 234 -5.09 3.09 -1.19
C PRO A 234 -4.65 2.69 -2.61
N GLN A 235 -4.32 1.42 -2.83
CA GLN A 235 -3.94 0.90 -4.15
C GLN A 235 -5.14 0.39 -4.95
N HIS A 236 -6.36 0.48 -4.41
CA HIS A 236 -7.63 0.12 -5.03
C HIS A 236 -7.57 -1.24 -5.75
N PRO A 237 -7.42 -2.36 -5.02
CA PRO A 237 -7.42 -3.69 -5.62
C PRO A 237 -8.72 -3.92 -6.38
N ARG A 238 -8.59 -4.51 -7.56
CA ARG A 238 -9.76 -4.93 -8.34
C ARG A 238 -9.99 -6.41 -8.13
N ILE A 239 -11.11 -6.77 -7.53
CA ILE A 239 -11.62 -8.13 -7.50
C ILE A 239 -12.28 -8.38 -8.86
N VAL A 240 -11.69 -9.26 -9.66
CA VAL A 240 -12.14 -9.47 -11.05
C VAL A 240 -13.37 -10.36 -11.05
N ASP A 241 -13.20 -11.63 -10.68
CA ASP A 241 -14.29 -12.61 -10.60
C ASP A 241 -13.82 -13.86 -9.85
N MET A 242 -14.74 -14.81 -9.68
CA MET A 242 -14.43 -16.18 -9.26
C MET A 242 -14.47 -17.10 -10.48
N THR A 243 -13.38 -17.81 -10.74
CA THR A 243 -13.27 -18.73 -11.87
C THR A 243 -14.21 -19.94 -11.71
N PRO A 244 -14.47 -20.71 -12.78
CA PRO A 244 -15.22 -21.97 -12.66
C PRO A 244 -14.58 -22.99 -11.70
N LEU A 245 -13.28 -22.85 -11.40
CA LEU A 245 -12.56 -23.68 -10.44
C LEU A 245 -12.71 -23.20 -8.98
N GLY A 246 -13.39 -22.07 -8.74
CA GLY A 246 -13.57 -21.51 -7.41
C GLY A 246 -12.48 -20.51 -6.98
N LEU A 247 -11.49 -20.24 -7.85
CA LEU A 247 -10.40 -19.31 -7.56
C LEU A 247 -10.86 -17.86 -7.72
N VAL A 248 -10.53 -17.02 -6.75
CA VAL A 248 -10.81 -15.58 -6.83
C VAL A 248 -9.59 -14.83 -7.39
N GLU A 249 -9.84 -14.09 -8.46
CA GLU A 249 -8.82 -13.29 -9.14
C GLU A 249 -8.82 -11.86 -8.63
N ILE A 250 -7.63 -11.40 -8.16
CA ILE A 250 -7.41 -10.05 -7.67
C ILE A 250 -6.28 -9.42 -8.47
N THR A 251 -6.42 -8.15 -8.82
CA THR A 251 -5.31 -7.35 -9.32
C THR A 251 -5.09 -6.13 -8.44
N ARG A 252 -3.84 -5.89 -8.04
CA ARG A 252 -3.47 -4.75 -7.20
C ARG A 252 -2.26 -4.04 -7.81
N LYS A 253 -2.33 -2.70 -7.89
CA LYS A 253 -1.26 -1.89 -8.50
C LYS A 253 0.03 -2.03 -7.70
N LYS A 254 1.16 -2.20 -8.39
CA LYS A 254 2.50 -2.15 -7.78
C LYS A 254 2.95 -0.69 -7.68
N SER A 255 2.89 -0.11 -6.48
CA SER A 255 3.36 1.25 -6.20
C SER A 255 4.77 1.25 -5.61
N HIS A 256 5.02 0.35 -4.66
CA HIS A 256 6.28 0.22 -3.93
C HIS A 256 6.76 -1.24 -3.92
N PRO A 257 8.01 -1.51 -3.51
CA PRO A 257 8.47 -2.87 -3.26
C PRO A 257 7.64 -3.56 -2.17
N THR A 258 7.56 -4.89 -2.22
CA THR A 258 6.91 -5.68 -1.15
C THR A 258 7.70 -5.57 0.15
N LEU A 259 7.06 -5.87 1.29
CA LEU A 259 7.73 -5.91 2.59
C LEU A 259 8.98 -6.81 2.55
N ALA A 260 8.89 -7.98 1.93
CA ALA A 260 10.02 -8.91 1.78
C ALA A 260 11.16 -8.33 0.91
N GLU A 261 10.83 -7.55 -0.12
CA GLU A 261 11.85 -6.88 -0.96
C GLU A 261 12.52 -5.71 -0.22
N GLN A 262 11.80 -5.06 0.68
CA GLN A 262 12.34 -3.96 1.50
C GLN A 262 13.21 -4.50 2.63
N TRP A 263 12.74 -5.50 3.36
CA TRP A 263 13.44 -6.09 4.51
C TRP A 263 14.78 -6.75 4.14
N LYS A 264 14.89 -7.34 2.96
CA LYS A 264 16.16 -7.90 2.45
C LYS A 264 17.23 -6.85 2.13
N LYS A 265 16.89 -5.55 2.14
CA LYS A 265 17.82 -4.45 1.84
C LYS A 265 18.41 -3.80 3.09
N ILE A 266 17.87 -4.12 4.26
CA ILE A 266 18.34 -3.68 5.58
C ILE A 266 19.28 -4.75 6.15
#